data_d9c71cc5a03a6b4a52c0f81abf3e3925
#
_entry.id   d9c71cc5a03a6b4a52c0f81abf3e3925
#
_cell.length_a   1.000
_cell.length_b   1.000
_cell.length_c   1.000
_cell.angle_alpha   90.00
_cell.angle_beta   90.00
_cell.angle_gamma   90.00
#
_symmetry.space_group_name_H-M   'P 1'
#
loop_
_entity.id
_entity.type
_entity.pdbx_description
1 polymer ?
#
loop_
_entity_poly.entity_id
_entity_poly.type
_entity_poly.pdbx_seq_one_letter_code
_entity_poly.pdbx_strand_id
1 'polypeptide(L)'
;KYGKKITVKNLLTMTAGIKDYINKDGDTNTYAYNESQLEYKVSAENSAKKNKKAVMDWILDQELNFEPDEKYMYSNSAYFLLGDIIEQVSKTSYEKYIKENILKPSGMMNTGFEGTDKLAVGYQDIYDNAWTLYPGVGYSATSLISNVPDLLKWVDALCTNKLISEKSFKEMTTPYKGNYGYGFVVSEESNAVSHTGKIDKYNAALVFTKDENQIYIALSNYSNSSPINLFNNINKTLAPFYG
;
A
#
# COMPACT_ATOMS: atom_id res chain seq x y z
N LYS A 1 20.57 3.16 -11.19
CA LYS A 1 21.77 3.56 -10.41
C LYS A 1 22.09 2.51 -9.35
N TYR A 2 21.13 2.09 -8.52
CA TYR A 2 21.35 1.19 -7.38
C TYR A 2 20.88 -0.26 -7.59
N GLY A 3 20.43 -0.64 -8.80
CA GLY A 3 19.82 -1.94 -9.07
C GLY A 3 20.68 -3.18 -8.79
N LYS A 4 22.02 -3.01 -8.66
CA LYS A 4 22.91 -4.11 -8.23
C LYS A 4 22.99 -4.29 -6.71
N LYS A 5 22.55 -3.30 -5.93
CA LYS A 5 22.60 -3.32 -4.46
C LYS A 5 21.24 -3.65 -3.85
N ILE A 6 20.15 -3.23 -4.47
CA ILE A 6 18.79 -3.37 -3.97
C ILE A 6 18.20 -4.69 -4.44
N THR A 7 17.68 -5.48 -3.53
CA THR A 7 16.97 -6.72 -3.79
C THR A 7 15.45 -6.53 -3.74
N VAL A 8 14.69 -7.46 -4.31
CA VAL A 8 13.23 -7.50 -4.16
C VAL A 8 12.82 -7.55 -2.68
N LYS A 9 13.57 -8.28 -1.86
CA LYS A 9 13.33 -8.32 -0.42
C LYS A 9 13.46 -6.94 0.21
N ASN A 10 14.49 -6.16 -0.12
CA ASN A 10 14.65 -4.81 0.41
C ASN A 10 13.45 -3.90 0.06
N LEU A 11 12.89 -4.02 -1.15
CA LEU A 11 11.68 -3.30 -1.55
C LEU A 11 10.47 -3.74 -0.72
N LEU A 12 10.24 -5.06 -0.60
CA LEU A 12 9.12 -5.63 0.14
C LEU A 12 9.16 -5.29 1.63
N THR A 13 10.35 -5.26 2.25
CA THR A 13 10.53 -5.02 3.69
C THR A 13 10.79 -3.56 4.05
N MET A 14 10.67 -2.62 3.10
CA MET A 14 10.93 -1.19 3.34
C MET A 14 12.35 -0.90 3.83
N THR A 15 13.35 -1.68 3.38
CA THR A 15 14.76 -1.53 3.77
C THR A 15 15.67 -1.15 2.61
N ALA A 16 15.09 -0.67 1.51
CA ALA A 16 15.84 -0.31 0.30
C ALA A 16 16.56 1.05 0.37
N GLY A 17 16.20 1.91 1.32
CA GLY A 17 16.74 3.27 1.44
C GLY A 17 16.24 4.24 0.35
N ILE A 18 15.25 3.86 -0.45
CA ILE A 18 14.72 4.68 -1.54
C ILE A 18 13.82 5.78 -0.98
N LYS A 19 14.06 7.02 -1.38
CA LYS A 19 13.20 8.16 -1.03
C LYS A 19 11.76 7.94 -1.43
N ASP A 20 10.83 8.31 -0.55
CA ASP A 20 9.40 8.26 -0.83
C ASP A 20 8.98 9.44 -1.70
N TYR A 21 8.27 9.17 -2.80
CA TYR A 21 7.76 10.22 -3.69
C TYR A 21 6.46 10.85 -3.19
N ILE A 22 5.79 10.22 -2.22
CA ILE A 22 4.52 10.71 -1.63
C ILE A 22 4.78 11.39 -0.30
N ASN A 23 5.48 10.71 0.63
CA ASN A 23 5.67 11.18 2.00
C ASN A 23 7.06 11.77 2.20
N LYS A 24 7.18 12.71 3.14
CA LYS A 24 8.48 13.16 3.60
C LYS A 24 9.17 12.03 4.36
N ASP A 25 10.45 11.85 4.12
CA ASP A 25 11.24 10.71 4.60
C ASP A 25 10.95 10.32 6.05
N GLY A 26 10.35 9.14 6.22
CA GLY A 26 10.01 8.57 7.54
C GLY A 26 8.78 9.18 8.22
N ASP A 27 8.17 10.22 7.67
CA ASP A 27 6.94 10.83 8.20
C ASP A 27 5.77 10.65 7.23
N THR A 28 4.88 9.69 7.53
CA THR A 28 3.69 9.42 6.72
C THR A 28 2.57 10.48 6.86
N ASN A 29 2.75 11.47 7.73
CA ASN A 29 1.82 12.58 7.90
C ASN A 29 2.23 13.85 7.13
N THR A 30 3.46 13.90 6.65
CA THR A 30 3.98 15.03 5.88
C THR A 30 4.23 14.62 4.44
N TYR A 31 3.55 15.25 3.50
CA TYR A 31 3.72 14.95 2.08
C TYR A 31 4.98 15.61 1.50
N ALA A 32 5.85 14.80 0.89
CA ALA A 32 7.03 15.27 0.16
C ALA A 32 6.71 15.70 -1.28
N TYR A 33 5.53 15.36 -1.77
CA TYR A 33 5.12 15.54 -3.16
C TYR A 33 5.29 17.01 -3.63
N ASN A 34 4.90 17.97 -2.81
CA ASN A 34 5.00 19.41 -3.11
C ASN A 34 6.44 19.94 -3.05
N GLU A 35 7.33 19.29 -2.30
CA GLU A 35 8.73 19.69 -2.16
C GLU A 35 9.63 19.05 -3.25
N SER A 36 9.13 17.99 -3.88
CA SER A 36 9.93 17.15 -4.80
C SER A 36 10.03 17.66 -6.23
N GLN A 37 9.39 18.76 -6.58
CA GLN A 37 9.19 19.25 -7.96
C GLN A 37 8.46 18.25 -8.88
N LEU A 38 8.01 17.12 -8.35
CA LEU A 38 7.26 16.13 -9.12
C LEU A 38 5.89 16.68 -9.52
N GLU A 39 5.28 17.54 -8.68
CA GLU A 39 4.01 18.22 -8.94
C GLU A 39 3.99 18.99 -10.27
N TYR A 40 5.12 19.51 -10.71
CA TYR A 40 5.24 20.19 -12.01
C TYR A 40 5.35 19.25 -13.20
N LYS A 41 5.57 17.97 -12.97
CA LYS A 41 5.77 16.96 -14.03
C LYS A 41 4.54 16.09 -14.25
N VAL A 42 3.63 16.06 -13.28
CA VAL A 42 2.38 15.28 -13.33
C VAL A 42 1.18 16.20 -13.34
N SER A 43 0.12 15.82 -14.03
CA SER A 43 -1.12 16.61 -14.09
C SER A 43 -2.31 15.77 -14.54
N ALA A 44 -3.51 16.32 -14.40
CA ALA A 44 -4.74 15.71 -14.90
C ALA A 44 -4.79 15.60 -16.44
N GLU A 45 -4.13 16.52 -17.15
CA GLU A 45 -4.07 16.56 -18.62
C GLU A 45 -3.09 15.52 -19.18
N ASN A 46 -2.17 15.02 -18.37
CA ASN A 46 -1.25 13.97 -18.77
C ASN A 46 -1.97 12.62 -18.83
N SER A 47 -1.58 11.77 -19.80
CA SER A 47 -1.98 10.36 -19.73
C SER A 47 -1.39 9.67 -18.50
N ALA A 48 -2.05 8.63 -17.99
CA ALA A 48 -1.54 7.81 -16.88
C ALA A 48 -0.12 7.30 -17.15
N LYS A 49 0.17 6.91 -18.39
CA LYS A 49 1.51 6.48 -18.82
C LYS A 49 2.56 7.60 -18.67
N LYS A 50 2.21 8.84 -19.00
CA LYS A 50 3.12 10.00 -18.88
C LYS A 50 3.39 10.31 -17.41
N ASN A 51 2.35 10.32 -16.58
CA ASN A 51 2.49 10.53 -15.15
C ASN A 51 3.31 9.41 -14.49
N LYS A 52 3.00 8.14 -14.80
CA LYS A 52 3.79 6.98 -14.32
C LYS A 52 5.28 7.13 -14.69
N LYS A 53 5.58 7.55 -15.93
CA LYS A 53 6.96 7.77 -16.34
C LYS A 53 7.63 8.89 -15.54
N ALA A 54 6.95 10.00 -15.28
CA ALA A 54 7.50 11.10 -14.50
C ALA A 54 7.86 10.69 -13.08
N VAL A 55 6.99 9.89 -12.42
CA VAL A 55 7.26 9.32 -11.10
C VAL A 55 8.47 8.37 -11.15
N MET A 56 8.50 7.46 -12.12
CA MET A 56 9.63 6.54 -12.31
C MET A 56 10.95 7.29 -12.50
N ASP A 57 10.98 8.27 -13.40
CA ASP A 57 12.18 9.07 -13.66
C ASP A 57 12.65 9.78 -12.39
N TRP A 58 11.72 10.34 -11.60
CA TRP A 58 12.04 10.98 -10.32
C TRP A 58 12.65 9.98 -9.33
N ILE A 59 12.03 8.81 -9.13
CA ILE A 59 12.52 7.77 -8.21
C ILE A 59 13.95 7.34 -8.58
N LEU A 60 14.21 7.13 -9.87
CA LEU A 60 15.50 6.63 -10.37
C LEU A 60 16.62 7.69 -10.28
N ASP A 61 16.27 8.96 -10.24
CA ASP A 61 17.21 10.09 -10.13
C ASP A 61 17.67 10.35 -8.69
N GLN A 62 16.88 9.92 -7.67
CA GLN A 62 17.19 10.19 -6.28
C GLN A 62 18.43 9.43 -5.77
N GLU A 63 19.13 10.04 -4.80
CA GLU A 63 20.08 9.34 -3.96
C GLU A 63 19.35 8.54 -2.88
N LEU A 64 19.98 7.46 -2.41
CA LEU A 64 19.44 6.69 -1.28
C LEU A 64 19.58 7.47 0.03
N ASN A 65 18.62 7.32 0.93
CA ASN A 65 18.67 7.87 2.28
C ASN A 65 19.66 7.10 3.18
N PHE A 66 19.91 5.82 2.86
CA PHE A 66 20.84 4.92 3.56
C PHE A 66 21.12 3.70 2.67
N GLU A 67 22.16 2.95 3.02
CA GLU A 67 22.48 1.72 2.28
C GLU A 67 21.40 0.64 2.45
N PRO A 68 21.10 -0.13 1.39
CA PRO A 68 20.11 -1.19 1.46
C PRO A 68 20.38 -2.15 2.63
N ASP A 69 19.30 -2.48 3.33
CA ASP A 69 19.30 -3.31 4.55
C ASP A 69 19.89 -2.67 5.82
N GLU A 70 20.27 -1.41 5.80
CA GLU A 70 20.78 -0.73 7.00
C GLU A 70 19.67 -0.54 8.05
N LYS A 71 18.53 0.01 7.64
CA LYS A 71 17.38 0.27 8.52
C LYS A 71 16.04 0.19 7.79
N TYR A 72 14.96 0.26 8.55
CA TYR A 72 13.60 0.40 8.05
C TYR A 72 13.28 1.87 7.78
N MET A 73 12.65 2.13 6.64
CA MET A 73 11.98 3.40 6.33
C MET A 73 10.90 3.17 5.28
N TYR A 74 9.65 3.49 5.62
CA TYR A 74 8.52 3.34 4.71
C TYR A 74 8.74 4.12 3.43
N SER A 75 8.40 3.52 2.28
CA SER A 75 8.56 4.14 0.98
C SER A 75 7.56 3.63 -0.05
N ASN A 76 6.65 4.50 -0.49
CA ASN A 76 5.75 4.23 -1.62
C ASN A 76 6.55 4.00 -2.91
N SER A 77 7.71 4.65 -3.07
CA SER A 77 8.61 4.43 -4.21
C SER A 77 9.08 2.98 -4.31
N ALA A 78 9.34 2.31 -3.18
CA ALA A 78 9.72 0.90 -3.18
C ALA A 78 8.60 0.03 -3.77
N TYR A 79 7.36 0.26 -3.39
CA TYR A 79 6.20 -0.47 -3.91
C TYR A 79 5.82 -0.06 -5.33
N PHE A 80 6.08 1.17 -5.73
CA PHE A 80 5.99 1.60 -7.12
C PHE A 80 6.93 0.79 -8.03
N LEU A 81 8.17 0.59 -7.60
CA LEU A 81 9.16 -0.22 -8.33
C LEU A 81 8.80 -1.71 -8.38
N LEU A 82 8.16 -2.27 -7.32
CA LEU A 82 7.66 -3.64 -7.35
C LEU A 82 6.64 -3.87 -8.47
N GLY A 83 5.77 -2.90 -8.72
CA GLY A 83 4.84 -2.96 -9.86
C GLY A 83 5.56 -3.00 -11.21
N ASP A 84 6.59 -2.19 -11.39
CA ASP A 84 7.40 -2.22 -12.62
C ASP A 84 8.14 -3.55 -12.79
N ILE A 85 8.68 -4.11 -11.70
CA ILE A 85 9.30 -5.45 -11.71
C ILE A 85 8.27 -6.51 -12.16
N ILE A 86 7.03 -6.45 -11.66
CA ILE A 86 5.96 -7.36 -12.10
C ILE A 86 5.73 -7.23 -13.60
N GLU A 87 5.64 -6.02 -14.15
CA GLU A 87 5.47 -5.81 -15.60
C GLU A 87 6.66 -6.34 -16.39
N GLN A 88 7.89 -6.09 -15.93
CA GLN A 88 9.09 -6.55 -16.61
C GLN A 88 9.20 -8.09 -16.65
N VAL A 89 8.82 -8.76 -15.57
CA VAL A 89 8.90 -10.22 -15.46
C VAL A 89 7.72 -10.90 -16.17
N SER A 90 6.50 -10.41 -15.96
CA SER A 90 5.28 -11.01 -16.52
C SER A 90 5.03 -10.67 -17.99
N LYS A 91 5.66 -9.61 -18.51
CA LYS A 91 5.43 -9.06 -19.87
C LYS A 91 3.98 -8.62 -20.08
N THR A 92 3.26 -8.30 -19.01
CA THR A 92 1.90 -7.74 -19.07
C THR A 92 1.83 -6.48 -18.21
N SER A 93 0.77 -5.66 -18.37
CA SER A 93 0.57 -4.51 -17.49
C SER A 93 0.30 -4.98 -16.04
N TYR A 94 0.73 -4.18 -15.07
CA TYR A 94 0.50 -4.43 -13.64
C TYR A 94 -0.98 -4.70 -13.34
N GLU A 95 -1.85 -3.84 -13.83
CA GLU A 95 -3.31 -3.97 -13.63
C GLU A 95 -3.85 -5.30 -14.16
N LYS A 96 -3.43 -5.69 -15.37
CA LYS A 96 -3.84 -6.97 -15.95
C LYS A 96 -3.31 -8.13 -15.13
N TYR A 97 -2.04 -8.07 -14.71
CA TYR A 97 -1.43 -9.11 -13.87
C TYR A 97 -2.19 -9.29 -12.55
N ILE A 98 -2.46 -8.19 -11.82
CA ILE A 98 -3.19 -8.23 -10.56
C ILE A 98 -4.61 -8.76 -10.76
N LYS A 99 -5.31 -8.29 -11.80
CA LYS A 99 -6.66 -8.76 -12.11
C LYS A 99 -6.72 -10.26 -12.33
N GLU A 100 -5.81 -10.81 -13.14
CA GLU A 100 -5.85 -12.22 -13.54
C GLU A 100 -5.32 -13.15 -12.44
N ASN A 101 -4.29 -12.74 -11.70
CA ASN A 101 -3.56 -13.61 -10.77
C ASN A 101 -3.95 -13.41 -9.30
N ILE A 102 -4.58 -12.29 -8.94
CA ILE A 102 -4.97 -11.97 -7.58
C ILE A 102 -6.50 -11.80 -7.47
N LEU A 103 -7.08 -10.82 -8.17
CA LEU A 103 -8.49 -10.45 -7.97
C LEU A 103 -9.45 -11.56 -8.40
N LYS A 104 -9.29 -12.10 -9.59
CA LYS A 104 -10.14 -13.20 -10.07
C LYS A 104 -10.01 -14.46 -9.22
N PRO A 105 -8.82 -15.00 -8.93
CA PRO A 105 -8.67 -16.17 -8.07
C PRO A 105 -9.27 -15.98 -6.67
N SER A 106 -9.18 -14.78 -6.09
CA SER A 106 -9.78 -14.47 -4.79
C SER A 106 -11.28 -14.19 -4.85
N GLY A 107 -11.87 -14.06 -6.04
CA GLY A 107 -13.28 -13.69 -6.20
C GLY A 107 -13.58 -12.21 -5.90
N MET A 108 -12.59 -11.33 -5.98
CA MET A 108 -12.69 -9.88 -5.74
C MET A 108 -13.24 -9.14 -6.97
N MET A 109 -14.49 -9.38 -7.30
CA MET A 109 -15.09 -8.94 -8.57
C MET A 109 -15.45 -7.44 -8.60
N ASN A 110 -15.44 -6.76 -7.46
CA ASN A 110 -15.71 -5.32 -7.34
C ASN A 110 -14.47 -4.52 -6.96
N THR A 111 -13.28 -5.12 -7.13
CA THR A 111 -11.98 -4.50 -6.88
C THR A 111 -11.27 -4.24 -8.21
N GLY A 112 -10.64 -3.10 -8.33
CA GLY A 112 -9.95 -2.71 -9.56
C GLY A 112 -9.06 -1.49 -9.37
N PHE A 113 -8.73 -0.85 -10.48
CA PHE A 113 -7.89 0.34 -10.53
C PHE A 113 -8.71 1.58 -10.90
N GLU A 114 -8.09 2.73 -10.98
CA GLU A 114 -8.72 4.02 -11.31
C GLU A 114 -9.72 3.91 -12.47
N GLY A 115 -10.82 4.67 -12.39
CA GLY A 115 -11.83 4.73 -13.44
C GLY A 115 -13.03 3.78 -13.24
N THR A 116 -13.20 3.19 -12.05
CA THR A 116 -14.44 2.48 -11.75
C THR A 116 -15.56 3.47 -11.46
N ASP A 117 -16.70 3.32 -12.13
CA ASP A 117 -17.92 4.16 -11.97
C ASP A 117 -18.54 4.05 -10.56
N LYS A 118 -17.93 3.32 -9.64
CA LYS A 118 -18.47 2.95 -8.34
C LYS A 118 -17.65 3.51 -7.16
N LEU A 119 -16.72 4.42 -7.40
CA LEU A 119 -15.98 5.04 -6.31
C LEU A 119 -16.91 5.91 -5.47
N ALA A 120 -16.88 5.73 -4.15
CA ALA A 120 -17.59 6.61 -3.23
C ALA A 120 -17.08 8.05 -3.37
N VAL A 121 -17.99 9.03 -3.34
CA VAL A 121 -17.58 10.44 -3.37
C VAL A 121 -16.78 10.75 -2.13
N GLY A 122 -15.56 11.25 -2.31
CA GLY A 122 -14.67 11.62 -1.22
C GLY A 122 -15.00 13.00 -0.65
N TYR A 123 -14.93 13.13 0.67
CA TYR A 123 -15.15 14.37 1.41
C TYR A 123 -13.88 14.81 2.14
N GLN A 124 -13.64 16.10 2.18
CA GLN A 124 -12.55 16.71 2.96
C GLN A 124 -13.04 17.95 3.70
N ASP A 125 -12.37 18.31 4.78
CA ASP A 125 -12.59 19.59 5.43
C ASP A 125 -12.04 20.74 4.58
N ILE A 126 -12.63 21.92 4.75
CA ILE A 126 -12.23 23.14 4.03
C ILE A 126 -10.78 23.57 4.35
N TYR A 127 -10.22 23.07 5.44
CA TYR A 127 -8.84 23.33 5.88
C TYR A 127 -7.86 22.20 5.54
N ASP A 128 -8.33 21.14 4.89
CA ASP A 128 -7.51 19.99 4.54
C ASP A 128 -6.87 20.20 3.16
N ASN A 129 -5.55 20.21 3.10
CA ASN A 129 -4.77 20.31 1.86
C ASN A 129 -4.56 18.93 1.23
N ALA A 130 -5.58 18.08 1.23
CA ALA A 130 -5.48 16.79 0.54
C ALA A 130 -5.17 17.03 -0.94
N TRP A 131 -4.07 16.45 -1.40
CA TRP A 131 -3.67 16.54 -2.79
C TRP A 131 -4.42 15.51 -3.64
N THR A 132 -4.72 15.87 -4.87
CA THR A 132 -5.39 14.96 -5.79
C THR A 132 -4.40 14.01 -6.43
N LEU A 133 -4.68 12.71 -6.36
CA LEU A 133 -3.91 11.68 -7.04
C LEU A 133 -4.26 11.67 -8.52
N TYR A 134 -3.34 12.11 -9.38
CA TYR A 134 -3.53 12.04 -10.82
C TYR A 134 -3.38 10.61 -11.34
N PRO A 135 -4.08 10.23 -12.45
CA PRO A 135 -3.96 8.91 -13.05
C PRO A 135 -2.50 8.52 -13.30
N GLY A 136 -2.13 7.30 -12.90
CA GLY A 136 -0.79 6.75 -13.06
C GLY A 136 0.24 7.17 -12.00
N VAL A 137 -0.06 8.16 -11.15
CA VAL A 137 0.85 8.56 -10.05
C VAL A 137 0.85 7.52 -8.94
N GLY A 138 -0.31 6.99 -8.57
CA GLY A 138 -0.43 5.97 -7.52
C GLY A 138 0.11 4.59 -7.92
N TYR A 139 -0.19 4.19 -9.16
CA TYR A 139 0.23 2.92 -9.76
C TYR A 139 0.13 1.73 -8.79
N SER A 140 1.20 0.98 -8.57
CA SER A 140 1.23 -0.18 -7.66
C SER A 140 1.31 0.18 -6.17
N ALA A 141 1.54 1.44 -5.84
CA ALA A 141 1.66 1.87 -4.45
C ALA A 141 0.30 2.21 -3.81
N THR A 142 -0.65 2.83 -4.57
CA THR A 142 -1.85 3.42 -3.97
C THR A 142 -3.13 3.35 -4.83
N SER A 143 -3.11 2.84 -6.06
CA SER A 143 -4.24 2.99 -7.00
C SER A 143 -5.36 1.97 -6.87
N LEU A 144 -5.27 0.97 -5.98
CA LEU A 144 -6.29 -0.07 -5.89
C LEU A 144 -7.56 0.45 -5.19
N ILE A 145 -8.70 0.30 -5.84
CA ILE A 145 -10.03 0.63 -5.32
C ILE A 145 -10.73 -0.67 -4.96
N SER A 146 -11.25 -0.76 -3.74
CA SER A 146 -11.89 -1.97 -3.24
C SER A 146 -13.09 -1.67 -2.34
N ASN A 147 -13.70 -2.73 -1.81
CA ASN A 147 -14.76 -2.68 -0.81
C ASN A 147 -14.51 -3.71 0.30
N VAL A 148 -15.21 -3.59 1.42
CA VAL A 148 -15.03 -4.47 2.58
C VAL A 148 -15.26 -5.96 2.23
N PRO A 149 -16.33 -6.35 1.49
CA PRO A 149 -16.52 -7.76 1.13
C PRO A 149 -15.39 -8.36 0.29
N ASP A 150 -14.82 -7.60 -0.65
CA ASP A 150 -13.71 -8.12 -1.48
C ASP A 150 -12.40 -8.19 -0.69
N LEU A 151 -12.13 -7.23 0.20
CA LEU A 151 -10.97 -7.29 1.09
C LEU A 151 -11.06 -8.50 2.05
N LEU A 152 -12.26 -8.84 2.52
CA LEU A 152 -12.47 -10.06 3.31
C LEU A 152 -12.12 -11.32 2.52
N LYS A 153 -12.56 -11.42 1.25
CA LYS A 153 -12.20 -12.55 0.37
C LYS A 153 -10.68 -12.62 0.12
N TRP A 154 -10.01 -11.47 0.09
CA TRP A 154 -8.56 -11.45 -0.07
C TRP A 154 -7.84 -11.99 1.17
N VAL A 155 -8.30 -11.62 2.38
CA VAL A 155 -7.77 -12.19 3.63
C VAL A 155 -7.96 -13.70 3.64
N ASP A 156 -9.17 -14.20 3.39
CA ASP A 156 -9.47 -15.64 3.28
C ASP A 156 -8.53 -16.32 2.25
N ALA A 157 -8.38 -15.74 1.07
CA ALA A 157 -7.54 -16.32 0.02
C ALA A 157 -6.04 -16.36 0.37
N LEU A 158 -5.56 -15.44 1.21
CA LEU A 158 -4.19 -15.47 1.74
C LEU A 158 -4.03 -16.55 2.81
N CYS A 159 -4.90 -16.54 3.82
CA CYS A 159 -4.80 -17.42 5.00
C CYS A 159 -5.09 -18.90 4.63
N THR A 160 -5.94 -19.14 3.65
CA THR A 160 -6.22 -20.50 3.13
C THR A 160 -5.23 -21.01 2.07
N ASN A 161 -4.16 -20.27 1.84
CA ASN A 161 -3.11 -20.60 0.85
C ASN A 161 -3.63 -20.70 -0.60
N LYS A 162 -4.71 -20.02 -0.92
CA LYS A 162 -5.30 -20.04 -2.27
C LYS A 162 -4.48 -19.19 -3.27
N LEU A 163 -3.86 -18.10 -2.79
CA LEU A 163 -3.05 -17.20 -3.62
C LEU A 163 -1.57 -17.53 -3.57
N ILE A 164 -1.07 -17.89 -2.41
CA ILE A 164 0.36 -18.16 -2.16
C ILE A 164 0.51 -19.39 -1.28
N SER A 165 1.68 -20.03 -1.31
CA SER A 165 1.93 -21.18 -0.43
C SER A 165 2.00 -20.76 1.05
N GLU A 166 1.78 -21.71 1.96
CA GLU A 166 1.96 -21.52 3.40
C GLU A 166 3.35 -20.98 3.73
N LYS A 167 4.39 -21.48 3.06
CA LYS A 167 5.75 -20.97 3.20
C LYS A 167 5.83 -19.48 2.85
N SER A 168 5.25 -19.08 1.73
CA SER A 168 5.25 -17.68 1.28
C SER A 168 4.42 -16.80 2.20
N PHE A 169 3.28 -17.29 2.70
CA PHE A 169 2.47 -16.58 3.69
C PHE A 169 3.23 -16.36 4.99
N LYS A 170 3.93 -17.40 5.47
CA LYS A 170 4.80 -17.28 6.66
C LYS A 170 5.92 -16.27 6.45
N GLU A 171 6.61 -16.27 5.30
CA GLU A 171 7.62 -15.27 4.98
C GLU A 171 7.03 -13.86 4.93
N MET A 172 5.87 -13.70 4.29
CA MET A 172 5.15 -12.42 4.15
C MET A 172 4.75 -11.83 5.52
N THR A 173 4.36 -12.68 6.46
CA THR A 173 3.88 -12.29 7.80
C THR A 173 4.93 -12.47 8.89
N THR A 174 6.19 -12.66 8.55
CA THR A 174 7.32 -12.66 9.47
C THR A 174 7.89 -11.24 9.55
N PRO A 175 7.98 -10.65 10.76
CA PRO A 175 8.53 -9.30 10.89
C PRO A 175 10.02 -9.29 10.55
N TYR A 176 10.44 -8.23 9.90
CA TYR A 176 11.83 -7.92 9.63
C TYR A 176 12.24 -6.66 10.43
N LYS A 177 12.84 -5.68 9.81
CA LYS A 177 13.15 -4.42 10.49
C LYS A 177 11.87 -3.56 10.64
N GLY A 178 11.74 -2.82 11.74
CA GLY A 178 10.58 -1.97 12.00
C GLY A 178 9.25 -2.72 12.16
N ASN A 179 9.30 -4.00 12.56
CA ASN A 179 8.12 -4.88 12.63
C ASN A 179 7.35 -4.97 11.30
N TYR A 180 8.03 -4.85 10.15
CA TYR A 180 7.42 -4.88 8.83
C TYR A 180 7.80 -6.17 8.11
N GLY A 181 6.79 -6.89 7.62
CA GLY A 181 6.94 -8.05 6.74
C GLY A 181 6.89 -7.65 5.27
N TYR A 182 6.27 -8.45 4.42
CA TYR A 182 6.08 -8.13 3.01
C TYR A 182 4.73 -7.43 2.82
N GLY A 183 4.71 -6.10 2.98
CA GLY A 183 3.52 -5.27 2.83
C GLY A 183 2.63 -5.18 4.08
N PHE A 184 3.08 -5.68 5.24
CA PHE A 184 2.33 -5.63 6.49
C PHE A 184 3.19 -5.14 7.65
N VAL A 185 2.59 -4.37 8.52
CA VAL A 185 3.04 -4.25 9.92
C VAL A 185 2.64 -5.53 10.64
N VAL A 186 3.57 -6.14 11.36
CA VAL A 186 3.39 -7.43 12.04
C VAL A 186 3.47 -7.25 13.54
N SER A 187 2.47 -7.76 14.27
CA SER A 187 2.49 -7.90 15.72
C SER A 187 2.59 -9.38 16.06
N GLU A 188 3.72 -9.80 16.61
CA GLU A 188 3.90 -11.19 17.07
C GLU A 188 3.09 -11.48 18.34
N GLU A 189 2.97 -10.48 19.21
CA GLU A 189 2.22 -10.59 20.47
C GLU A 189 0.73 -10.91 20.24
N SER A 190 0.10 -10.23 19.29
CA SER A 190 -1.32 -10.46 18.95
C SER A 190 -1.52 -11.43 17.79
N ASN A 191 -0.47 -12.05 17.26
CA ASN A 191 -0.50 -12.88 16.07
C ASN A 191 -1.17 -12.19 14.86
N ALA A 192 -1.13 -10.85 14.81
CA ALA A 192 -1.85 -10.05 13.84
C ALA A 192 -0.92 -9.38 12.82
N VAL A 193 -1.49 -9.12 11.67
CA VAL A 193 -0.90 -8.28 10.62
C VAL A 193 -1.86 -7.16 10.26
N SER A 194 -1.30 -6.02 9.85
CA SER A 194 -2.11 -4.86 9.52
C SER A 194 -1.48 -4.02 8.42
N HIS A 195 -2.32 -3.27 7.74
CA HIS A 195 -1.88 -2.14 6.92
C HIS A 195 -2.95 -1.05 6.93
N THR A 196 -2.52 0.19 6.86
CA THR A 196 -3.40 1.36 6.71
C THR A 196 -3.18 2.00 5.36
N GLY A 197 -4.16 2.77 4.91
CA GLY A 197 -4.04 3.60 3.72
C GLY A 197 -4.63 4.99 3.97
N LYS A 198 -3.92 6.00 3.54
CA LYS A 198 -4.44 7.37 3.47
C LYS A 198 -3.99 7.98 2.16
N ILE A 199 -4.94 8.32 1.31
CA ILE A 199 -4.67 8.96 0.03
C ILE A 199 -5.85 9.85 -0.37
N ASP A 200 -5.58 11.10 -0.78
CA ASP A 200 -6.61 12.07 -1.12
C ASP A 200 -7.66 12.17 0.02
N LYS A 201 -8.90 11.82 -0.26
CA LYS A 201 -10.05 11.90 0.67
C LYS A 201 -10.40 10.54 1.29
N TYR A 202 -9.57 9.52 1.08
CA TYR A 202 -9.88 8.15 1.45
C TYR A 202 -8.92 7.64 2.52
N ASN A 203 -9.49 6.93 3.49
CA ASN A 203 -8.74 6.24 4.53
C ASN A 203 -9.18 4.78 4.62
N ALA A 204 -8.22 3.91 4.87
CA ALA A 204 -8.44 2.48 5.01
C ALA A 204 -7.66 1.93 6.21
N ALA A 205 -8.20 0.90 6.84
CA ALA A 205 -7.49 0.05 7.76
C ALA A 205 -7.90 -1.41 7.56
N LEU A 206 -6.91 -2.28 7.52
CA LEU A 206 -7.04 -3.71 7.51
C LEU A 206 -6.19 -4.27 8.63
N VAL A 207 -6.79 -5.05 9.52
CA VAL A 207 -6.12 -5.81 10.59
C VAL A 207 -6.71 -7.21 10.61
N PHE A 208 -5.88 -8.24 10.63
CA PHE A 208 -6.35 -9.61 10.82
C PHE A 208 -5.31 -10.45 11.55
N THR A 209 -5.78 -11.46 12.31
CA THR A 209 -4.89 -12.47 12.88
C THR A 209 -4.56 -13.52 11.82
N LYS A 210 -3.34 -14.10 11.89
CA LYS A 210 -2.84 -15.06 10.89
C LYS A 210 -3.65 -16.35 10.82
N ASP A 211 -4.46 -16.62 11.84
CA ASP A 211 -5.39 -17.74 11.95
C ASP A 211 -6.85 -17.37 11.63
N GLU A 212 -7.09 -16.15 11.12
CA GLU A 212 -8.39 -15.58 10.75
C GLU A 212 -9.43 -15.49 11.88
N ASN A 213 -9.03 -15.67 13.14
CA ASN A 213 -9.97 -15.59 14.27
C ASN A 213 -10.52 -14.18 14.47
N GLN A 214 -9.77 -13.16 14.06
CA GLN A 214 -10.20 -11.77 14.13
C GLN A 214 -9.82 -11.04 12.84
N ILE A 215 -10.80 -10.38 12.23
CA ILE A 215 -10.60 -9.56 11.04
C ILE A 215 -11.31 -8.23 11.24
N TYR A 216 -10.58 -7.14 11.06
CA TYR A 216 -11.11 -5.79 11.04
C TYR A 216 -10.78 -5.13 9.71
N ILE A 217 -11.81 -4.64 9.03
CA ILE A 217 -11.68 -3.90 7.77
C ILE A 217 -12.55 -2.66 7.89
N ALA A 218 -11.97 -1.49 7.71
CA ALA A 218 -12.71 -0.25 7.65
C ALA A 218 -12.21 0.63 6.51
N LEU A 219 -13.15 1.15 5.73
CA LEU A 219 -12.93 2.08 4.63
C LEU A 219 -13.71 3.35 4.90
N SER A 220 -13.12 4.49 4.67
CA SER A 220 -13.76 5.79 4.80
C SER A 220 -13.46 6.67 3.59
N ASN A 221 -14.44 7.42 3.18
CA ASN A 221 -14.37 8.44 2.13
C ASN A 221 -14.30 9.87 2.71
N TYR A 222 -13.74 10.02 3.92
CA TYR A 222 -13.55 11.31 4.59
C TYR A 222 -12.10 11.47 5.04
N SER A 223 -11.45 12.55 4.62
CA SER A 223 -10.00 12.78 4.79
C SER A 223 -9.53 12.79 6.25
N ASN A 224 -10.35 13.30 7.17
CA ASN A 224 -10.05 13.39 8.60
C ASN A 224 -10.49 12.16 9.41
N SER A 225 -10.99 11.11 8.77
CA SER A 225 -11.28 9.86 9.45
C SER A 225 -10.01 9.09 9.82
N SER A 226 -10.08 8.30 10.87
CA SER A 226 -8.99 7.41 11.28
C SER A 226 -9.53 6.00 11.58
N PRO A 227 -9.71 5.16 10.55
CA PRO A 227 -10.19 3.79 10.73
C PRO A 227 -9.35 2.96 11.70
N ILE A 228 -8.04 3.17 11.75
CA ILE A 228 -7.18 2.45 12.69
C ILE A 228 -7.38 2.91 14.14
N ASN A 229 -7.65 4.20 14.38
CA ASN A 229 -7.97 4.67 15.72
C ASN A 229 -9.32 4.10 16.19
N LEU A 230 -10.28 3.96 15.28
CA LEU A 230 -11.55 3.28 15.59
C LEU A 230 -11.30 1.83 16.03
N PHE A 231 -10.47 1.07 15.30
CA PHE A 231 -10.05 -0.27 15.69
C PHE A 231 -9.41 -0.30 17.08
N ASN A 232 -8.45 0.58 17.35
CA ASN A 232 -7.78 0.65 18.65
C ASN A 232 -8.75 0.95 19.80
N ASN A 233 -9.73 1.82 19.57
CA ASN A 233 -10.76 2.14 20.56
C ASN A 233 -11.71 0.96 20.80
N ILE A 234 -12.15 0.27 19.74
CA ILE A 234 -12.98 -0.94 19.84
C ILE A 234 -12.23 -2.02 20.63
N ASN A 235 -10.98 -2.33 20.27
CA ASN A 235 -10.18 -3.31 20.97
C ASN A 235 -10.00 -2.96 22.45
N LYS A 236 -9.66 -1.72 22.76
CA LYS A 236 -9.53 -1.27 24.15
C LYS A 236 -10.82 -1.41 24.94
N THR A 237 -11.97 -1.18 24.31
CA THR A 237 -13.29 -1.30 24.94
C THR A 237 -13.69 -2.75 25.16
N LEU A 238 -13.37 -3.63 24.19
CA LEU A 238 -13.76 -5.04 24.22
C LEU A 238 -12.76 -5.95 24.96
N ALA A 239 -11.50 -5.53 25.11
CA ALA A 239 -10.47 -6.33 25.78
C ALA A 239 -10.88 -6.91 27.14
N PRO A 240 -11.64 -6.19 28.02
CA PRO A 240 -12.12 -6.74 29.28
C PRO A 240 -13.10 -7.90 29.14
N PHE A 241 -13.69 -8.12 27.97
CA PHE A 241 -14.70 -9.15 27.72
C PHE A 241 -14.16 -10.42 27.07
N TYR A 242 -12.91 -10.39 26.58
CA TYR A 242 -12.26 -11.49 25.86
C TYR A 242 -11.03 -12.07 26.61
N GLY A 243 -10.75 -11.57 27.83
CA GLY A 243 -9.69 -12.06 28.73
C GLY A 243 -10.04 -13.30 29.52
#